data_52ac8a43b5ddd43dbea3fdc04924fb31
#
_entry.id   52ac8a43b5ddd43dbea3fdc04924fb31
#
_cell.length_a   1.000
_cell.length_b   1.000
_cell.length_c   1.000
_cell.angle_alpha   90.00
_cell.angle_beta   90.00
_cell.angle_gamma   90.00
#
_symmetry.space_group_name_H-M   'P 1'
#
loop_
_entity.id
_entity.type
_entity.pdbx_description
1 polymer ?
#
loop_
_entity_poly.entity_id
_entity_poly.type
_entity_poly.pdbx_seq_one_letter_code
_entity_poly.pdbx_strand_id
1 'polypeptide(L)'
;MLGFYRTYTTPFEEKIPAFVDKFFSRVPIYKRFLRFFSRYVYTEISLRNSKKIETILPKHKRILWIQWVDAYLGDSLMDLSSRVFLSGRQVDLLTKEYTSRIYKGDTVFNRIFTNSDQCNPNDYDLLIIDSYRERSIKSFIGRLSHIPHASLFGYYNVDDFNRLYFSFYRINQLLSHPYNKQYIDDIAKPLLPITALDISVVEGFSLPDRFIAIVIGGVWKERTFHKWTDVIKDILFKGIVEKIVLIGSSDAKEESNLICRRYPNNVVSFVGECTFNQTAQIINKSILLICADGGLMHAANAVRTPVLGLFHELDPSVRLVKSNRSFGLMDKLCIDNISIKSIVTKVECLISDEE
;
A
#
# COMPACT_ATOMS: atom_id res chain seq x y z
N MET A 1 -17.90 25.06 -11.45
CA MET A 1 -17.19 25.23 -10.15
C MET A 1 -16.98 23.94 -9.40
N LEU A 2 -17.93 22.99 -9.35
CA LEU A 2 -17.74 21.67 -8.73
C LEU A 2 -16.64 20.83 -9.40
N GLY A 3 -16.33 21.05 -10.68
CA GLY A 3 -15.25 20.36 -11.39
C GLY A 3 -13.84 20.67 -10.88
N PHE A 4 -13.62 21.81 -10.27
CA PHE A 4 -12.30 22.19 -9.73
C PHE A 4 -11.82 21.33 -8.56
N TYR A 5 -12.72 20.73 -7.79
CA TYR A 5 -12.36 19.80 -6.70
C TYR A 5 -12.02 18.41 -7.22
N ARG A 6 -12.45 18.12 -8.42
CA ARG A 6 -12.27 16.86 -9.12
C ARG A 6 -11.25 17.01 -10.25
N THR A 7 -10.16 17.73 -10.02
CA THR A 7 -9.14 17.99 -11.03
C THR A 7 -8.40 16.75 -11.50
N TYR A 8 -8.76 15.61 -10.94
CA TYR A 8 -8.58 14.31 -11.57
C TYR A 8 -9.94 13.64 -11.61
N THR A 9 -10.53 13.58 -12.79
CA THR A 9 -11.47 12.52 -13.10
C THR A 9 -10.75 11.23 -12.80
N THR A 10 -11.37 10.36 -12.02
CA THR A 10 -10.85 9.01 -11.84
C THR A 10 -10.57 8.44 -13.22
N PRO A 11 -9.39 7.89 -13.48
CA PRO A 11 -9.08 7.31 -14.78
C PRO A 11 -10.16 6.31 -15.20
N PHE A 12 -10.53 6.27 -16.48
CA PHE A 12 -11.64 5.47 -17.03
C PHE A 12 -13.05 5.91 -16.62
N GLU A 13 -13.27 7.20 -16.32
CA GLU A 13 -14.59 7.73 -15.96
C GLU A 13 -15.27 6.96 -14.81
N GLU A 14 -14.50 6.30 -13.96
CA GLU A 14 -15.00 5.62 -12.78
C GLU A 14 -15.81 6.63 -11.95
N LYS A 15 -17.05 6.27 -11.62
CA LYS A 15 -17.89 7.10 -10.76
C LYS A 15 -17.24 7.15 -9.37
N ILE A 16 -17.08 8.37 -8.87
CA ILE A 16 -16.66 8.55 -7.47
C ILE A 16 -17.71 7.89 -6.59
N PRO A 17 -17.32 6.98 -5.68
CA PRO A 17 -18.27 6.32 -4.79
C PRO A 17 -19.13 7.32 -4.01
N ALA A 18 -20.41 7.04 -3.84
CA ALA A 18 -21.35 7.96 -3.18
C ALA A 18 -20.94 8.36 -1.75
N PHE A 19 -20.21 7.52 -1.05
CA PHE A 19 -19.71 7.85 0.28
C PHE A 19 -18.66 8.95 0.28
N VAL A 20 -17.96 9.18 -0.82
CA VAL A 20 -17.02 10.28 -1.04
C VAL A 20 -17.75 11.60 -1.00
N ASP A 21 -18.87 11.72 -1.71
CA ASP A 21 -19.68 12.90 -1.65
C ASP A 21 -20.17 13.15 -0.21
N LYS A 22 -20.47 12.08 0.55
CA LYS A 22 -20.85 12.17 1.95
C LYS A 22 -19.70 12.61 2.87
N PHE A 23 -18.49 12.13 2.64
CA PHE A 23 -17.30 12.58 3.37
C PHE A 23 -16.99 14.05 3.07
N PHE A 24 -17.04 14.46 1.81
CA PHE A 24 -16.86 15.86 1.43
C PHE A 24 -17.98 16.77 1.95
N SER A 25 -19.18 16.27 2.17
CA SER A 25 -20.26 17.06 2.75
C SER A 25 -20.01 17.50 4.21
N ARG A 26 -19.14 16.79 4.93
CA ARG A 26 -18.76 17.14 6.32
C ARG A 26 -17.83 18.36 6.41
N VAL A 27 -17.13 18.71 5.33
CA VAL A 27 -16.25 19.88 5.30
C VAL A 27 -16.92 20.98 4.48
N PRO A 28 -17.15 22.18 5.03
CA PRO A 28 -17.78 23.27 4.30
C PRO A 28 -17.12 23.58 2.97
N ILE A 29 -17.88 23.80 1.92
CA ILE A 29 -17.41 24.01 0.54
C ILE A 29 -16.33 25.09 0.47
N TYR A 30 -16.48 26.20 1.20
CA TYR A 30 -15.50 27.29 1.20
C TYR A 30 -14.15 26.87 1.76
N LYS A 31 -14.11 26.04 2.80
CA LYS A 31 -12.84 25.52 3.37
C LYS A 31 -12.12 24.60 2.39
N ARG A 32 -12.89 23.80 1.65
CA ARG A 32 -12.36 22.94 0.59
C ARG A 32 -11.79 23.76 -0.54
N PHE A 33 -12.55 24.76 -0.98
CA PHE A 33 -12.12 25.68 -2.02
C PHE A 33 -10.84 26.41 -1.64
N LEU A 34 -10.74 26.96 -0.44
CA LEU A 34 -9.54 27.66 0.04
C LEU A 34 -8.31 26.72 0.06
N ARG A 35 -8.48 25.50 0.53
CA ARG A 35 -7.39 24.48 0.51
C ARG A 35 -6.95 24.13 -0.91
N PHE A 36 -7.90 23.93 -1.81
CA PHE A 36 -7.58 23.68 -3.20
C PHE A 36 -6.88 24.88 -3.83
N PHE A 37 -7.46 26.06 -3.69
CA PHE A 37 -6.94 27.28 -4.28
C PHE A 37 -5.52 27.60 -3.79
N SER A 38 -5.27 27.49 -2.49
CA SER A 38 -3.93 27.69 -1.94
C SER A 38 -2.91 26.70 -2.52
N ARG A 39 -3.29 25.42 -2.66
CA ARG A 39 -2.43 24.42 -3.32
C ARG A 39 -2.22 24.73 -4.80
N TYR A 40 -3.29 25.09 -5.50
CA TYR A 40 -3.21 25.46 -6.91
C TYR A 40 -2.25 26.62 -7.13
N VAL A 41 -2.44 27.73 -6.41
CA VAL A 41 -1.55 28.89 -6.51
C VAL A 41 -0.11 28.52 -6.16
N TYR A 42 0.09 27.77 -5.08
CA TYR A 42 1.42 27.32 -4.70
C TYR A 42 2.08 26.47 -5.80
N THR A 43 1.32 25.55 -6.40
CA THR A 43 1.81 24.69 -7.49
C THR A 43 2.18 25.50 -8.73
N GLU A 44 1.30 26.41 -9.17
CA GLU A 44 1.54 27.26 -10.35
C GLU A 44 2.77 28.16 -10.18
N ILE A 45 2.95 28.74 -8.98
CA ILE A 45 4.13 29.56 -8.68
C ILE A 45 5.39 28.70 -8.62
N SER A 46 5.33 27.59 -7.89
CA SER A 46 6.50 26.75 -7.62
C SER A 46 6.99 26.01 -8.86
N LEU A 47 6.09 25.60 -9.73
CA LEU A 47 6.37 24.82 -10.93
C LEU A 47 6.27 25.66 -12.22
N ARG A 48 6.28 26.99 -12.12
CA ARG A 48 6.17 27.92 -13.28
C ARG A 48 7.17 27.64 -14.39
N ASN A 49 8.34 27.11 -14.06
CA ASN A 49 9.41 26.80 -15.02
C ASN A 49 9.34 25.32 -15.50
N SER A 50 8.42 24.52 -14.97
CA SER A 50 8.24 23.13 -15.35
C SER A 50 7.01 22.96 -16.24
N LYS A 51 7.14 22.19 -17.31
CA LYS A 51 6.02 21.90 -18.18
C LYS A 51 5.21 20.72 -17.61
N LYS A 52 3.96 20.98 -17.23
CA LYS A 52 3.02 19.89 -16.93
C LYS A 52 2.70 19.11 -18.19
N ILE A 53 2.75 17.79 -18.12
CA ILE A 53 2.35 16.90 -19.22
C ILE A 53 1.28 15.92 -18.76
N GLU A 54 0.44 15.50 -19.69
CA GLU A 54 -0.61 14.49 -19.48
C GLU A 54 -0.39 13.24 -20.32
N THR A 55 0.77 13.15 -21.01
CA THR A 55 1.12 11.98 -21.84
C THR A 55 2.61 11.70 -21.74
N ILE A 56 2.96 10.47 -21.43
CA ILE A 56 4.34 9.96 -21.45
C ILE A 56 4.68 9.47 -22.85
N LEU A 57 5.48 10.26 -23.56
CA LEU A 57 5.89 9.95 -24.93
C LEU A 57 7.06 8.95 -24.98
N PRO A 58 7.31 8.26 -26.10
CA PRO A 58 8.45 7.36 -26.27
C PRO A 58 9.82 8.00 -26.02
N LYS A 59 9.95 9.32 -26.21
CA LYS A 59 11.18 10.07 -25.89
C LYS A 59 11.49 10.22 -24.42
N HIS A 60 10.47 10.08 -23.52
CA HIS A 60 10.66 10.14 -22.06
C HIS A 60 11.18 8.78 -21.59
N LYS A 61 12.48 8.55 -21.78
CA LYS A 61 13.15 7.28 -21.47
C LYS A 61 13.71 7.25 -20.04
N ARG A 62 14.08 8.41 -19.49
CA ARG A 62 14.73 8.56 -18.19
C ARG A 62 13.78 9.29 -17.26
N ILE A 63 13.19 8.56 -16.33
CA ILE A 63 12.12 9.03 -15.47
C ILE A 63 12.61 9.04 -14.01
N LEU A 64 12.39 10.14 -13.29
CA LEU A 64 12.47 10.15 -11.84
C LEU A 64 11.06 10.11 -11.26
N TRP A 65 10.73 9.04 -10.55
CA TRP A 65 9.48 8.94 -9.80
C TRP A 65 9.70 9.45 -8.38
N ILE A 66 8.94 10.46 -7.98
CA ILE A 66 9.04 11.09 -6.67
C ILE A 66 7.81 10.70 -5.85
N GLN A 67 8.03 9.92 -4.79
CA GLN A 67 7.02 9.53 -3.83
C GLN A 67 7.46 10.01 -2.44
N TRP A 68 6.90 11.13 -1.99
CA TRP A 68 7.36 11.83 -0.79
C TRP A 68 6.29 12.00 0.29
N VAL A 69 5.06 12.27 -0.12
CA VAL A 69 3.91 12.35 0.79
C VAL A 69 3.26 10.98 0.89
N ASP A 70 2.79 10.65 2.09
CA ASP A 70 2.20 9.34 2.37
C ASP A 70 3.18 8.18 2.05
N ALA A 71 4.48 8.42 2.22
CA ALA A 71 5.52 7.42 2.00
C ALA A 71 5.57 6.40 3.15
N TYR A 72 4.39 5.88 3.57
CA TYR A 72 4.27 4.71 4.44
C TYR A 72 4.39 3.44 3.58
N LEU A 73 4.81 2.32 4.20
CA LEU A 73 5.08 1.10 3.45
C LEU A 73 3.87 0.60 2.66
N GLY A 74 2.69 0.54 3.29
CA GLY A 74 1.46 0.10 2.63
C GLY A 74 1.03 1.03 1.50
N ASP A 75 1.02 2.36 1.74
CA ASP A 75 0.64 3.35 0.73
C ASP A 75 1.62 3.33 -0.44
N SER A 76 2.93 3.21 -0.17
CA SER A 76 3.94 3.15 -1.24
C SER A 76 3.79 1.90 -2.10
N LEU A 77 3.45 0.75 -1.51
CA LEU A 77 3.16 -0.47 -2.28
C LEU A 77 1.97 -0.29 -3.20
N MET A 78 0.93 0.43 -2.79
CA MET A 78 -0.21 0.72 -3.66
C MET A 78 0.16 1.72 -4.76
N ASP A 79 0.84 2.81 -4.40
CA ASP A 79 1.11 3.91 -5.32
C ASP A 79 2.15 3.57 -6.39
N LEU A 80 3.20 2.86 -6.00
CA LEU A 80 4.36 2.61 -6.87
C LEU A 80 4.24 1.32 -7.70
N SER A 81 3.23 0.48 -7.47
CA SER A 81 3.15 -0.81 -8.15
C SER A 81 2.86 -0.70 -9.65
N SER A 82 2.21 0.37 -10.08
CA SER A 82 1.99 0.64 -11.49
C SER A 82 3.28 0.94 -12.28
N ARG A 83 4.45 1.02 -11.59
CA ARG A 83 5.77 1.14 -12.24
C ARG A 83 6.04 0.04 -13.27
N VAL A 84 5.40 -1.11 -13.12
CA VAL A 84 5.52 -2.22 -14.09
C VAL A 84 5.17 -1.79 -15.52
N PHE A 85 4.27 -0.83 -15.69
CA PHE A 85 3.94 -0.27 -17.01
C PHE A 85 5.03 0.62 -17.60
N LEU A 86 6.04 0.96 -16.80
CA LEU A 86 7.22 1.72 -17.26
C LEU A 86 8.43 0.81 -17.49
N SER A 87 8.26 -0.51 -17.41
CA SER A 87 9.33 -1.46 -17.76
C SER A 87 9.86 -1.17 -19.17
N GLY A 88 11.18 -1.22 -19.35
CA GLY A 88 11.85 -0.81 -20.60
C GLY A 88 12.23 0.69 -20.66
N ARG A 89 11.89 1.48 -19.62
CA ARG A 89 12.45 2.81 -19.36
C ARG A 89 13.43 2.76 -18.19
N GLN A 90 14.33 3.71 -18.14
CA GLN A 90 15.14 3.92 -16.95
C GLN A 90 14.31 4.70 -15.94
N VAL A 91 13.90 4.06 -14.86
CA VAL A 91 13.11 4.68 -13.80
C VAL A 91 13.91 4.68 -12.51
N ASP A 92 14.12 5.86 -11.94
CA ASP A 92 14.70 6.02 -10.61
C ASP A 92 13.62 6.45 -9.63
N LEU A 93 13.80 6.12 -8.36
CA LEU A 93 12.87 6.48 -7.28
C LEU A 93 13.51 7.48 -6.34
N LEU A 94 12.82 8.58 -6.05
CA LEU A 94 13.13 9.47 -4.93
C LEU A 94 12.04 9.32 -3.86
N THR A 95 12.42 8.81 -2.70
CA THR A 95 11.49 8.56 -1.58
C THR A 95 12.17 8.73 -0.24
N LYS A 96 11.43 8.55 0.86
CA LYS A 96 12.00 8.61 2.22
C LYS A 96 12.85 7.39 2.52
N GLU A 97 13.84 7.56 3.38
CA GLU A 97 14.77 6.50 3.83
C GLU A 97 14.03 5.24 4.28
N TYR A 98 12.98 5.39 5.07
CA TYR A 98 12.20 4.26 5.56
C TYR A 98 11.54 3.46 4.42
N THR A 99 10.99 4.15 3.43
CA THR A 99 10.34 3.52 2.27
C THR A 99 11.34 2.94 1.29
N SER A 100 12.51 3.57 1.12
CA SER A 100 13.55 3.12 0.18
C SER A 100 13.99 1.69 0.43
N ARG A 101 13.97 1.27 1.70
CA ARG A 101 14.46 -0.05 2.14
C ARG A 101 13.70 -1.20 1.52
N ILE A 102 12.38 -1.07 1.33
CA ILE A 102 11.55 -2.15 0.78
C ILE A 102 11.70 -2.34 -0.74
N TYR A 103 12.29 -1.36 -1.44
CA TYR A 103 12.50 -1.42 -2.89
C TYR A 103 13.93 -1.83 -3.30
N LYS A 104 14.79 -2.18 -2.34
CA LYS A 104 16.11 -2.74 -2.66
C LYS A 104 15.95 -4.04 -3.46
N GLY A 105 16.62 -4.11 -4.60
CA GLY A 105 16.48 -5.26 -5.51
C GLY A 105 15.26 -5.22 -6.43
N ASP A 106 14.57 -4.08 -6.52
CA ASP A 106 13.48 -3.89 -7.48
C ASP A 106 13.97 -3.99 -8.92
N THR A 107 13.17 -4.59 -9.79
CA THR A 107 13.56 -4.83 -11.20
C THR A 107 13.21 -3.66 -12.13
N VAL A 108 12.42 -2.70 -11.69
CA VAL A 108 12.03 -1.52 -12.48
C VAL A 108 12.77 -0.27 -12.02
N PHE A 109 12.90 -0.08 -10.70
CA PHE A 109 13.68 1.04 -10.16
C PHE A 109 15.17 0.75 -10.27
N ASN A 110 15.87 1.53 -11.10
CA ASN A 110 17.31 1.38 -11.32
C ASN A 110 18.13 1.91 -10.14
N ARG A 111 17.79 3.12 -9.67
CA ARG A 111 18.43 3.78 -8.53
C ARG A 111 17.35 4.27 -7.56
N ILE A 112 17.68 4.26 -6.28
CA ILE A 112 16.77 4.75 -5.23
C ILE A 112 17.49 5.82 -4.43
N PHE A 113 16.90 7.00 -4.38
CA PHE A 113 17.41 8.17 -3.69
C PHE A 113 16.54 8.54 -2.50
N THR A 114 17.16 9.07 -1.47
CA THR A 114 16.48 9.53 -0.25
C THR A 114 16.62 11.04 -0.04
N ASN A 115 17.42 11.69 -0.91
CA ASN A 115 17.58 13.14 -0.96
C ASN A 115 17.62 13.60 -2.43
N SER A 116 16.90 14.67 -2.75
CA SER A 116 16.90 15.28 -4.09
C SER A 116 18.28 15.77 -4.55
N ASP A 117 19.18 16.10 -3.62
CA ASP A 117 20.54 16.54 -3.97
C ASP A 117 21.37 15.44 -4.62
N GLN A 118 21.00 14.18 -4.42
CA GLN A 118 21.61 13.02 -5.06
C GLN A 118 21.18 12.87 -6.54
N CYS A 119 20.10 13.54 -6.95
CA CYS A 119 19.56 13.44 -8.30
C CYS A 119 20.22 14.49 -9.21
N ASN A 120 20.89 14.04 -10.26
CA ASN A 120 21.40 14.95 -11.28
C ASN A 120 20.27 15.32 -12.26
N PRO A 121 19.89 16.61 -12.41
CA PRO A 121 18.81 17.02 -13.30
C PRO A 121 18.97 16.57 -14.77
N ASN A 122 20.20 16.49 -15.25
CA ASN A 122 20.50 16.10 -16.63
C ASN A 122 20.27 14.60 -16.92
N ASP A 123 20.03 13.81 -15.86
CA ASP A 123 19.75 12.39 -16.01
C ASP A 123 18.28 12.12 -16.38
N TYR A 124 17.37 13.12 -16.36
CA TYR A 124 15.94 12.90 -16.45
C TYR A 124 15.25 13.70 -17.55
N ASP A 125 14.37 13.03 -18.27
CA ASP A 125 13.50 13.61 -19.29
C ASP A 125 12.10 13.96 -18.74
N LEU A 126 11.74 13.33 -17.59
CA LEU A 126 10.42 13.43 -16.98
C LEU A 126 10.47 13.18 -15.47
N LEU A 127 9.68 13.94 -14.73
CA LEU A 127 9.32 13.65 -13.34
C LEU A 127 7.91 13.04 -13.28
N ILE A 128 7.72 11.97 -12.52
CA ILE A 128 6.41 11.54 -12.04
C ILE A 128 6.34 11.89 -10.56
N ILE A 129 5.47 12.83 -10.20
CA ILE A 129 5.30 13.25 -8.80
C ILE A 129 4.04 12.62 -8.20
N ASP A 130 4.09 12.27 -6.92
CA ASP A 130 2.96 11.67 -6.22
C ASP A 130 1.72 12.56 -6.26
N SER A 131 1.84 13.84 -5.87
CA SER A 131 0.71 14.77 -5.83
C SER A 131 1.16 16.24 -5.85
N TYR A 132 0.19 17.15 -6.05
CA TYR A 132 0.41 18.59 -5.92
C TYR A 132 0.29 19.11 -4.47
N ARG A 133 0.63 18.27 -3.49
CA ARG A 133 0.78 18.72 -2.11
C ARG A 133 2.10 19.50 -1.95
N GLU A 134 2.06 20.54 -1.11
CA GLU A 134 3.23 21.38 -0.84
C GLU A 134 4.48 20.55 -0.46
N ARG A 135 4.29 19.50 0.37
CA ARG A 135 5.39 18.63 0.80
C ARG A 135 6.03 17.85 -0.35
N SER A 136 5.22 17.40 -1.31
CA SER A 136 5.73 16.74 -2.53
C SER A 136 6.54 17.70 -3.37
N ILE A 137 5.99 18.90 -3.62
CA ILE A 137 6.66 19.91 -4.43
C ILE A 137 7.98 20.35 -3.76
N LYS A 138 7.98 20.58 -2.46
CA LYS A 138 9.19 20.95 -1.70
C LYS A 138 10.30 19.91 -1.76
N SER A 139 9.99 18.64 -1.98
CA SER A 139 11.00 17.57 -2.04
C SER A 139 11.93 17.67 -3.26
N PHE A 140 11.54 18.40 -4.32
CA PHE A 140 12.30 18.50 -5.57
C PHE A 140 12.40 19.91 -6.15
N ILE A 141 11.73 20.89 -5.54
CA ILE A 141 11.74 22.28 -6.01
C ILE A 141 13.18 22.83 -6.00
N GLY A 142 13.50 23.66 -6.98
CA GLY A 142 14.85 24.19 -7.19
C GLY A 142 15.55 23.44 -8.31
N ARG A 143 16.37 22.46 -8.00
CA ARG A 143 17.23 21.77 -9.00
C ARG A 143 16.45 21.02 -10.09
N LEU A 144 15.34 20.38 -9.74
CA LEU A 144 14.57 19.54 -10.65
C LEU A 144 13.33 20.24 -11.24
N SER A 145 13.02 21.47 -10.81
CA SER A 145 11.77 22.17 -11.16
C SER A 145 11.63 22.58 -12.62
N HIS A 146 12.68 22.49 -13.42
CA HIS A 146 12.64 22.79 -14.87
C HIS A 146 12.33 21.55 -15.73
N ILE A 147 12.40 20.34 -15.15
CA ILE A 147 12.12 19.11 -15.87
C ILE A 147 10.60 18.98 -16.04
N PRO A 148 10.10 18.57 -17.22
CA PRO A 148 8.69 18.30 -17.42
C PRO A 148 8.15 17.29 -16.38
N HIS A 149 6.90 17.49 -15.93
CA HIS A 149 6.33 16.63 -14.90
C HIS A 149 4.91 16.18 -15.22
N ALA A 150 4.59 14.97 -14.77
CA ALA A 150 3.25 14.45 -14.62
C ALA A 150 2.97 14.17 -13.15
N SER A 151 1.70 14.23 -12.72
CA SER A 151 1.35 13.86 -11.36
C SER A 151 0.49 12.61 -11.33
N LEU A 152 0.76 11.72 -10.37
CA LEU A 152 -0.02 10.51 -10.15
C LEU A 152 -1.41 10.85 -9.60
N PHE A 153 -1.48 11.53 -8.46
CA PHE A 153 -2.74 11.87 -7.80
C PHE A 153 -3.17 13.34 -7.99
N GLY A 154 -2.28 14.20 -8.48
CA GLY A 154 -2.57 15.61 -8.69
C GLY A 154 -3.06 16.33 -7.43
N TYR A 155 -4.23 16.98 -7.53
CA TYR A 155 -4.90 17.60 -6.38
C TYR A 155 -5.82 16.64 -5.62
N TYR A 156 -5.99 15.42 -6.12
CA TYR A 156 -6.81 14.39 -5.47
C TYR A 156 -6.21 14.01 -4.12
N ASN A 157 -7.04 13.92 -3.11
CA ASN A 157 -6.58 13.72 -1.73
C ASN A 157 -7.67 13.07 -0.88
N VAL A 158 -8.17 11.93 -1.33
CA VAL A 158 -9.25 11.26 -0.63
C VAL A 158 -9.00 9.76 -0.60
N ASP A 159 -9.22 9.15 0.58
CA ASP A 159 -9.04 7.71 0.82
C ASP A 159 -10.28 6.89 0.42
N ASP A 160 -10.97 7.30 -0.61
CA ASP A 160 -12.28 6.78 -1.01
C ASP A 160 -12.24 5.99 -2.32
N PHE A 161 -11.08 5.93 -2.92
CA PHE A 161 -10.79 5.09 -4.07
C PHE A 161 -9.59 4.20 -3.76
N ASN A 162 -9.62 2.97 -4.25
CA ASN A 162 -8.48 2.07 -4.07
C ASN A 162 -7.24 2.64 -4.78
N ARG A 163 -6.25 3.07 -3.99
CA ARG A 163 -5.04 3.76 -4.47
C ARG A 163 -4.25 2.91 -5.47
N LEU A 164 -4.26 1.59 -5.28
CA LEU A 164 -3.59 0.67 -6.20
C LEU A 164 -4.18 0.79 -7.60
N TYR A 165 -5.49 0.60 -7.74
CA TYR A 165 -6.16 0.72 -9.04
C TYR A 165 -6.06 2.11 -9.62
N PHE A 166 -6.17 3.14 -8.78
CA PHE A 166 -5.97 4.53 -9.22
C PHE A 166 -4.58 4.71 -9.84
N SER A 167 -3.53 4.22 -9.18
CA SER A 167 -2.15 4.30 -9.69
C SER A 167 -2.01 3.61 -11.05
N PHE A 168 -2.51 2.39 -11.18
CA PHE A 168 -2.49 1.63 -12.44
C PHE A 168 -3.27 2.35 -13.56
N TYR A 169 -4.49 2.79 -13.28
CA TYR A 169 -5.30 3.52 -14.26
C TYR A 169 -4.64 4.83 -14.68
N ARG A 170 -4.05 5.56 -13.72
CA ARG A 170 -3.41 6.83 -14.02
C ARG A 170 -2.15 6.67 -14.87
N ILE A 171 -1.29 5.72 -14.56
CA ILE A 171 -0.11 5.44 -15.40
C ILE A 171 -0.55 4.97 -16.78
N ASN A 172 -1.56 4.11 -16.88
CA ASN A 172 -2.14 3.70 -18.15
C ASN A 172 -2.67 4.89 -18.96
N GLN A 173 -3.36 5.83 -18.31
CA GLN A 173 -3.82 7.07 -18.94
C GLN A 173 -2.66 7.91 -19.45
N LEU A 174 -1.60 8.09 -18.64
CA LEU A 174 -0.39 8.81 -19.03
C LEU A 174 0.33 8.15 -20.22
N LEU A 175 0.17 6.86 -20.40
CA LEU A 175 0.69 6.08 -21.54
C LEU A 175 -0.27 6.03 -22.74
N SER A 176 -1.35 6.84 -22.73
CA SER A 176 -2.37 6.89 -23.78
C SER A 176 -3.22 5.61 -23.88
N HIS A 177 -3.54 5.00 -22.73
CA HIS A 177 -4.44 3.85 -22.58
C HIS A 177 -4.08 2.60 -23.39
N PRO A 178 -2.81 2.09 -23.30
CA PRO A 178 -2.45 0.87 -24.01
C PRO A 178 -3.23 -0.38 -23.54
N TYR A 179 -3.80 -0.34 -22.34
CA TYR A 179 -4.53 -1.46 -21.73
C TYR A 179 -5.98 -1.09 -21.43
N ASN A 180 -6.90 -2.03 -21.60
CA ASN A 180 -8.29 -1.85 -21.18
C ASN A 180 -8.47 -2.04 -19.67
N LYS A 181 -9.65 -1.65 -19.17
CA LYS A 181 -9.94 -1.70 -17.73
C LYS A 181 -9.90 -3.11 -17.16
N GLN A 182 -10.48 -4.08 -17.88
CA GLN A 182 -10.51 -5.49 -17.42
C GLN A 182 -9.09 -6.03 -17.22
N TYR A 183 -8.21 -5.82 -18.20
CA TYR A 183 -6.81 -6.23 -18.08
C TYR A 183 -6.14 -5.62 -16.86
N ILE A 184 -6.36 -4.31 -16.58
CA ILE A 184 -5.79 -3.66 -15.41
C ILE A 184 -6.36 -4.26 -14.12
N ASP A 185 -7.69 -4.47 -14.04
CA ASP A 185 -8.33 -5.06 -12.87
C ASP A 185 -7.78 -6.47 -12.55
N ASP A 186 -7.43 -7.24 -13.58
CA ASP A 186 -6.90 -8.60 -13.45
C ASP A 186 -5.43 -8.62 -12.99
N ILE A 187 -4.61 -7.66 -13.44
CA ILE A 187 -3.17 -7.66 -13.15
C ILE A 187 -2.77 -6.78 -11.97
N ALA A 188 -3.59 -5.78 -11.63
CA ALA A 188 -3.25 -4.81 -10.60
C ALA A 188 -3.10 -5.49 -9.23
N LYS A 189 -1.87 -5.52 -8.74
CA LYS A 189 -1.51 -6.00 -7.41
C LYS A 189 -0.33 -5.19 -6.88
N PRO A 190 -0.14 -5.12 -5.57
CA PRO A 190 1.09 -4.57 -5.02
C PRO A 190 2.30 -5.36 -5.51
N LEU A 191 3.40 -4.65 -5.76
CA LEU A 191 4.67 -5.24 -6.19
C LEU A 191 5.74 -4.96 -5.14
N LEU A 192 6.16 -6.00 -4.46
CA LEU A 192 7.21 -5.97 -3.46
C LEU A 192 8.38 -6.84 -3.94
N PRO A 193 9.60 -6.31 -4.08
CA PRO A 193 10.75 -7.13 -4.38
C PRO A 193 11.11 -8.01 -3.17
N ILE A 194 11.23 -9.30 -3.39
CA ILE A 194 11.78 -10.25 -2.42
C ILE A 194 13.13 -10.70 -2.95
N THR A 195 14.19 -10.37 -2.25
CA THR A 195 15.55 -10.71 -2.69
C THR A 195 15.94 -12.13 -2.30
N ALA A 196 16.97 -12.69 -2.97
CA ALA A 196 17.51 -13.98 -2.58
C ALA A 196 18.02 -13.98 -1.11
N LEU A 197 18.50 -12.83 -0.62
CA LEU A 197 18.89 -12.67 0.78
C LEU A 197 17.69 -12.76 1.72
N ASP A 198 16.56 -12.12 1.38
CA ASP A 198 15.34 -12.21 2.21
C ASP A 198 14.85 -13.66 2.28
N ILE A 199 14.87 -14.37 1.15
CA ILE A 199 14.51 -15.80 1.09
C ILE A 199 15.43 -16.62 1.96
N SER A 200 16.74 -16.49 1.81
CA SER A 200 17.76 -17.25 2.55
C SER A 200 17.65 -17.04 4.07
N VAL A 201 17.40 -15.80 4.52
CA VAL A 201 17.19 -15.52 5.95
C VAL A 201 15.96 -16.26 6.47
N VAL A 202 14.85 -16.21 5.75
CA VAL A 202 13.60 -16.88 6.16
C VAL A 202 13.70 -18.40 6.09
N GLU A 203 14.45 -18.94 5.15
CA GLU A 203 14.74 -20.38 5.08
C GLU A 203 15.57 -20.87 6.30
N GLY A 204 16.36 -20.00 6.90
CA GLY A 204 17.05 -20.28 8.16
C GLY A 204 16.13 -20.34 9.40
N PHE A 205 14.87 -19.93 9.27
CA PHE A 205 13.89 -20.01 10.36
C PHE A 205 13.22 -21.38 10.41
N SER A 206 12.95 -21.87 11.63
CA SER A 206 12.19 -23.11 11.84
C SER A 206 10.69 -22.85 11.68
N LEU A 207 10.26 -22.48 10.46
CA LEU A 207 8.84 -22.30 10.15
C LEU A 207 8.12 -23.65 10.05
N PRO A 208 6.86 -23.75 10.53
CA PRO A 208 6.03 -24.91 10.29
C PRO A 208 5.71 -25.09 8.81
N ASP A 209 5.48 -26.35 8.37
CA ASP A 209 5.14 -26.65 6.98
C ASP A 209 3.78 -26.06 6.56
N ARG A 210 2.80 -26.06 7.46
CA ARG A 210 1.45 -25.51 7.24
C ARG A 210 1.05 -24.64 8.43
N PHE A 211 0.80 -23.35 8.18
CA PHE A 211 0.46 -22.41 9.24
C PHE A 211 -0.35 -21.21 8.73
N ILE A 212 -1.06 -20.58 9.66
CA ILE A 212 -1.66 -19.25 9.48
C ILE A 212 -0.70 -18.21 10.05
N ALA A 213 -0.45 -17.13 9.30
CA ALA A 213 0.24 -15.96 9.82
C ALA A 213 -0.76 -14.97 10.44
N ILE A 214 -0.44 -14.44 11.62
CA ILE A 214 -1.24 -13.41 12.30
C ILE A 214 -0.36 -12.20 12.58
N VAL A 215 -0.80 -11.03 12.10
CA VAL A 215 -0.15 -9.76 12.42
C VAL A 215 -0.70 -9.25 13.74
N ILE A 216 0.17 -9.11 14.73
CA ILE A 216 -0.18 -8.49 16.01
C ILE A 216 0.52 -7.14 16.17
N GLY A 217 -0.04 -6.26 17.00
CA GLY A 217 0.40 -4.88 17.16
C GLY A 217 -0.11 -3.95 16.07
N GLY A 218 0.34 -2.71 16.11
CA GLY A 218 -0.01 -1.70 15.13
C GLY A 218 0.37 -0.30 15.58
N VAL A 219 0.82 0.54 14.64
CA VAL A 219 1.24 1.93 14.91
C VAL A 219 0.05 2.81 15.35
N TRP A 220 -1.14 2.49 14.86
CA TRP A 220 -2.36 3.28 15.10
C TRP A 220 -3.28 2.53 16.06
N LYS A 221 -3.50 3.09 17.26
CA LYS A 221 -4.35 2.46 18.30
C LYS A 221 -5.75 2.13 17.79
N GLU A 222 -6.34 3.01 16.98
CA GLU A 222 -7.69 2.84 16.43
C GLU A 222 -7.79 1.67 15.44
N ARG A 223 -6.64 1.21 14.91
CA ARG A 223 -6.55 0.06 13.97
C ARG A 223 -5.89 -1.16 14.62
N THR A 224 -5.60 -1.12 15.91
CA THR A 224 -5.01 -2.26 16.64
C THR A 224 -6.11 -3.11 17.23
N PHE A 225 -6.17 -4.37 16.83
CA PHE A 225 -7.09 -5.35 17.40
C PHE A 225 -6.43 -6.04 18.60
N HIS A 226 -7.14 -6.14 19.74
CA HIS A 226 -6.57 -6.57 21.02
C HIS A 226 -6.99 -7.98 21.45
N LYS A 227 -7.88 -8.66 20.72
CA LYS A 227 -8.43 -9.96 21.12
C LYS A 227 -7.75 -11.14 20.40
N TRP A 228 -6.49 -11.00 20.02
CA TRP A 228 -5.78 -12.04 19.28
C TRP A 228 -5.68 -13.35 20.05
N THR A 229 -5.46 -13.31 21.37
CA THR A 229 -5.41 -14.51 22.21
C THR A 229 -6.67 -15.35 22.11
N ASP A 230 -7.86 -14.71 22.06
CA ASP A 230 -9.14 -15.42 21.96
C ASP A 230 -9.37 -15.98 20.54
N VAL A 231 -8.98 -15.23 19.51
CA VAL A 231 -9.01 -15.71 18.12
C VAL A 231 -8.14 -16.96 17.96
N ILE A 232 -6.90 -16.90 18.45
CA ILE A 232 -5.93 -18.00 18.40
C ILE A 232 -6.48 -19.24 19.15
N LYS A 233 -7.03 -19.02 20.37
CA LYS A 233 -7.67 -20.07 21.15
C LYS A 233 -8.74 -20.80 20.35
N ASP A 234 -9.65 -20.06 19.74
CA ASP A 234 -10.79 -20.66 19.02
C ASP A 234 -10.34 -21.36 17.73
N ILE A 235 -9.37 -20.82 16.99
CA ILE A 235 -8.76 -21.46 15.81
C ILE A 235 -8.15 -22.81 16.20
N LEU A 236 -7.33 -22.85 17.24
CA LEU A 236 -6.66 -24.05 17.71
C LEU A 236 -7.65 -25.07 18.31
N PHE A 237 -8.62 -24.61 19.10
CA PHE A 237 -9.66 -25.47 19.69
C PHE A 237 -10.51 -26.18 18.64
N LYS A 238 -10.83 -25.50 17.55
CA LYS A 238 -11.58 -26.09 16.44
C LYS A 238 -10.72 -26.96 15.51
N GLY A 239 -9.41 -26.99 15.69
CA GLY A 239 -8.50 -27.76 14.84
C GLY A 239 -8.40 -27.23 13.40
N ILE A 240 -8.69 -25.94 13.16
CA ILE A 240 -8.65 -25.33 11.82
C ILE A 240 -7.22 -25.40 11.25
N VAL A 241 -6.24 -25.14 12.12
CA VAL A 241 -4.81 -25.29 11.84
C VAL A 241 -4.08 -25.67 13.14
N GLU A 242 -2.99 -26.41 13.00
CA GLU A 242 -2.18 -26.81 14.17
C GLU A 242 -1.15 -25.74 14.56
N LYS A 243 -0.69 -24.95 13.61
CA LYS A 243 0.40 -23.99 13.79
C LYS A 243 0.02 -22.59 13.38
N ILE A 244 0.42 -21.63 14.21
CA ILE A 244 0.24 -20.21 13.98
C ILE A 244 1.59 -19.51 14.11
N VAL A 245 1.90 -18.61 13.18
CA VAL A 245 3.10 -17.77 13.21
C VAL A 245 2.68 -16.33 13.46
N LEU A 246 3.17 -15.75 14.55
CA LEU A 246 2.96 -14.35 14.88
C LEU A 246 4.04 -13.51 14.20
N ILE A 247 3.63 -12.45 13.54
CA ILE A 247 4.48 -11.46 12.89
C ILE A 247 4.00 -10.04 13.26
N GLY A 248 4.84 -9.05 13.07
CA GLY A 248 4.50 -7.66 13.39
C GLY A 248 5.70 -6.85 13.81
N SER A 249 5.47 -5.61 14.20
CA SER A 249 6.49 -4.71 14.70
C SER A 249 6.85 -4.98 16.17
N SER A 250 8.00 -4.48 16.58
CA SER A 250 8.57 -4.76 17.94
C SER A 250 7.72 -4.24 19.10
N ASP A 251 6.76 -3.34 18.85
CA ASP A 251 5.81 -2.86 19.85
C ASP A 251 4.89 -3.96 20.40
N ALA A 252 4.65 -5.02 19.62
CA ALA A 252 3.82 -6.16 20.03
C ALA A 252 4.64 -7.33 20.65
N LYS A 253 5.92 -7.14 20.91
CA LYS A 253 6.80 -8.23 21.38
C LYS A 253 6.36 -8.84 22.72
N GLU A 254 5.90 -8.01 23.64
CA GLU A 254 5.41 -8.45 24.94
C GLU A 254 4.15 -9.31 24.82
N GLU A 255 3.15 -8.84 24.03
CA GLU A 255 1.93 -9.58 23.75
C GLU A 255 2.25 -10.93 23.09
N SER A 256 3.13 -10.93 22.09
CA SER A 256 3.53 -12.14 21.39
C SER A 256 4.16 -13.18 22.31
N ASN A 257 5.02 -12.74 23.24
CA ASN A 257 5.64 -13.61 24.22
C ASN A 257 4.61 -14.24 25.17
N LEU A 258 3.59 -13.50 25.58
CA LEU A 258 2.50 -14.01 26.42
C LEU A 258 1.70 -15.09 25.67
N ILE A 259 1.40 -14.85 24.39
CA ILE A 259 0.67 -15.82 23.54
C ILE A 259 1.52 -17.09 23.35
N CYS A 260 2.81 -16.97 23.01
CA CYS A 260 3.69 -18.11 22.85
C CYS A 260 3.84 -18.98 24.14
N ARG A 261 3.91 -18.34 25.30
CA ARG A 261 3.93 -19.06 26.59
C ARG A 261 2.65 -19.84 26.83
N ARG A 262 1.50 -19.31 26.39
CA ARG A 262 0.21 -19.97 26.55
C ARG A 262 0.01 -21.14 25.59
N TYR A 263 0.63 -21.08 24.39
CA TYR A 263 0.49 -22.09 23.34
C TYR A 263 1.87 -22.54 22.80
N PRO A 264 2.76 -23.09 23.65
CA PRO A 264 4.17 -23.31 23.30
C PRO A 264 4.38 -24.31 22.16
N ASN A 265 3.43 -25.21 21.96
CA ASN A 265 3.51 -26.23 20.91
C ASN A 265 2.85 -25.81 19.60
N ASN A 266 2.06 -24.71 19.59
CA ASN A 266 1.24 -24.32 18.45
C ASN A 266 1.61 -22.97 17.87
N VAL A 267 2.22 -22.07 18.67
CA VAL A 267 2.48 -20.70 18.27
C VAL A 267 3.98 -20.40 18.29
N VAL A 268 4.47 -19.86 17.20
CA VAL A 268 5.86 -19.36 17.04
C VAL A 268 5.78 -17.87 16.71
N SER A 269 6.75 -17.09 17.18
CA SER A 269 6.77 -15.64 16.95
C SER A 269 8.07 -15.18 16.29
N PHE A 270 7.92 -14.31 15.29
CA PHE A 270 8.97 -13.51 14.65
C PHE A 270 8.67 -12.00 14.76
N VAL A 271 7.89 -11.60 15.76
CA VAL A 271 7.52 -10.21 16.01
C VAL A 271 8.76 -9.38 16.34
N GLY A 272 9.00 -8.33 15.51
CA GLY A 272 10.16 -7.44 15.66
C GLY A 272 11.51 -8.06 15.29
N GLU A 273 11.52 -9.21 14.60
CA GLU A 273 12.76 -9.94 14.24
C GLU A 273 13.10 -9.86 12.75
N CYS A 274 12.14 -9.44 11.93
CA CYS A 274 12.25 -9.46 10.49
C CYS A 274 12.15 -8.05 9.89
N THR A 275 12.82 -7.85 8.76
CA THR A 275 12.54 -6.71 7.89
C THR A 275 11.16 -6.87 7.26
N PHE A 276 10.61 -5.80 6.66
CA PHE A 276 9.32 -5.85 6.00
C PHE A 276 9.29 -6.90 4.87
N ASN A 277 10.36 -7.00 4.06
CA ASN A 277 10.46 -7.93 2.95
C ASN A 277 10.61 -9.39 3.44
N GLN A 278 11.36 -9.62 4.52
CA GLN A 278 11.44 -10.92 5.19
C GLN A 278 10.09 -11.33 5.79
N THR A 279 9.38 -10.40 6.42
CA THR A 279 8.02 -10.65 6.92
C THR A 279 7.07 -11.03 5.78
N ALA A 280 7.18 -10.34 4.62
CA ALA A 280 6.42 -10.71 3.43
C ALA A 280 6.77 -12.11 2.92
N GLN A 281 8.02 -12.55 3.04
CA GLN A 281 8.43 -13.91 2.69
C GLN A 281 7.88 -14.96 3.68
N ILE A 282 7.75 -14.63 4.97
CA ILE A 282 7.04 -15.51 5.93
C ILE A 282 5.56 -15.62 5.54
N ILE A 283 4.93 -14.48 5.20
CA ILE A 283 3.54 -14.45 4.72
C ILE A 283 3.38 -15.29 3.46
N ASN A 284 4.32 -15.25 2.53
CA ASN A 284 4.31 -16.04 1.29
C ASN A 284 4.29 -17.56 1.55
N LYS A 285 4.83 -18.00 2.67
CA LYS A 285 4.85 -19.42 3.09
C LYS A 285 3.59 -19.81 3.89
N SER A 286 2.75 -18.86 4.31
CA SER A 286 1.53 -19.12 5.06
C SER A 286 0.35 -19.42 4.13
N ILE A 287 -0.62 -20.20 4.63
CA ILE A 287 -1.87 -20.49 3.89
C ILE A 287 -2.86 -19.34 3.95
N LEU A 288 -2.75 -18.48 4.99
CA LEU A 288 -3.65 -17.34 5.21
C LEU A 288 -2.92 -16.30 6.07
N LEU A 289 -3.10 -15.02 5.75
CA LEU A 289 -2.79 -13.93 6.64
C LEU A 289 -4.05 -13.40 7.33
N ILE A 290 -4.00 -13.24 8.66
CA ILE A 290 -5.01 -12.50 9.41
C ILE A 290 -4.35 -11.23 9.96
N CYS A 291 -4.92 -10.08 9.70
CA CYS A 291 -4.32 -8.81 10.13
C CYS A 291 -5.38 -7.69 10.25
N ALA A 292 -5.04 -6.64 10.99
CA ALA A 292 -5.73 -5.36 10.87
C ALA A 292 -5.25 -4.61 9.61
N ASP A 293 -6.00 -3.56 9.19
CA ASP A 293 -5.63 -2.71 8.05
C ASP A 293 -4.24 -2.08 8.27
N GLY A 294 -3.29 -2.46 7.43
CA GLY A 294 -1.90 -2.03 7.56
C GLY A 294 -0.99 -2.50 6.43
N GLY A 295 0.28 -2.13 6.51
CA GLY A 295 1.27 -2.39 5.46
C GLY A 295 1.44 -3.87 5.10
N LEU A 296 1.39 -4.78 6.09
CA LEU A 296 1.56 -6.21 5.88
C LEU A 296 0.38 -6.87 5.14
N MET A 297 -0.82 -6.28 5.20
CA MET A 297 -1.95 -6.66 4.35
C MET A 297 -1.61 -6.48 2.86
N HIS A 298 -0.98 -5.34 2.51
CA HIS A 298 -0.55 -5.08 1.14
C HIS A 298 0.65 -5.97 0.74
N ALA A 299 1.50 -6.32 1.69
CA ALA A 299 2.57 -7.30 1.46
C ALA A 299 2.00 -8.68 1.12
N ALA A 300 0.95 -9.15 1.83
CA ALA A 300 0.27 -10.40 1.52
C ALA A 300 -0.36 -10.38 0.11
N ASN A 301 -1.00 -9.27 -0.27
CA ASN A 301 -1.50 -9.09 -1.63
C ASN A 301 -0.37 -9.15 -2.69
N ALA A 302 0.83 -8.64 -2.37
CA ALA A 302 1.98 -8.69 -3.26
C ALA A 302 2.47 -10.12 -3.50
N VAL A 303 2.51 -10.94 -2.46
CA VAL A 303 2.94 -12.35 -2.52
C VAL A 303 1.79 -13.33 -2.79
N ARG A 304 0.55 -12.82 -3.01
CA ARG A 304 -0.66 -13.58 -3.33
C ARG A 304 -1.15 -14.53 -2.22
N THR A 305 -0.75 -14.30 -0.99
CA THR A 305 -1.32 -15.02 0.15
C THR A 305 -2.74 -14.53 0.42
N PRO A 306 -3.73 -15.42 0.62
CA PRO A 306 -5.07 -15.05 1.03
C PRO A 306 -5.06 -14.17 2.29
N VAL A 307 -6.00 -13.21 2.39
CA VAL A 307 -6.02 -12.24 3.49
C VAL A 307 -7.41 -12.17 4.14
N LEU A 308 -7.45 -12.29 5.45
CA LEU A 308 -8.56 -11.82 6.26
C LEU A 308 -8.16 -10.50 6.95
N GLY A 309 -8.63 -9.39 6.41
CA GLY A 309 -8.39 -8.05 6.95
C GLY A 309 -9.45 -7.61 7.95
N LEU A 310 -9.04 -7.02 9.07
CA LEU A 310 -9.93 -6.39 10.05
C LEU A 310 -9.86 -4.87 9.86
N PHE A 311 -11.04 -4.24 9.71
CA PHE A 311 -11.13 -2.83 9.35
C PHE A 311 -11.94 -2.05 10.38
N HIS A 312 -11.57 -0.79 10.55
CA HIS A 312 -12.31 0.17 11.36
C HIS A 312 -13.07 1.15 10.45
N GLU A 313 -12.53 2.29 10.12
CA GLU A 313 -13.25 3.36 9.41
C GLU A 313 -13.33 3.17 7.88
N LEU A 314 -12.33 2.53 7.30
CA LEU A 314 -12.21 2.41 5.85
C LEU A 314 -12.94 1.16 5.35
N ASP A 315 -13.68 1.35 4.26
CA ASP A 315 -14.31 0.23 3.56
C ASP A 315 -13.22 -0.73 3.03
N PRO A 316 -13.34 -2.05 3.26
CA PRO A 316 -12.37 -3.04 2.77
C PRO A 316 -12.06 -2.92 1.27
N SER A 317 -13.04 -2.55 0.44
CA SER A 317 -12.88 -2.44 -1.01
C SER A 317 -11.85 -1.40 -1.46
N VAL A 318 -11.57 -0.39 -0.62
CA VAL A 318 -10.56 0.63 -0.94
C VAL A 318 -9.13 0.21 -0.58
N ARG A 319 -8.98 -0.97 0.02
CA ARG A 319 -7.69 -1.53 0.44
C ARG A 319 -7.39 -2.90 -0.14
N LEU A 320 -8.40 -3.76 -0.24
CA LEU A 320 -8.23 -5.12 -0.73
C LEU A 320 -8.10 -5.16 -2.25
N VAL A 321 -7.46 -6.22 -2.74
CA VAL A 321 -7.16 -6.42 -4.14
C VAL A 321 -8.10 -7.48 -4.73
N LYS A 322 -8.75 -7.18 -5.85
CA LYS A 322 -9.71 -8.08 -6.52
C LYS A 322 -9.06 -9.37 -7.02
N SER A 323 -7.78 -9.30 -7.41
CA SER A 323 -7.02 -10.43 -7.95
C SER A 323 -6.50 -11.40 -6.88
N ASN A 324 -6.81 -11.18 -5.60
CA ASN A 324 -6.41 -12.04 -4.50
C ASN A 324 -7.63 -12.52 -3.71
N ARG A 325 -7.57 -13.72 -3.14
CA ARG A 325 -8.57 -14.24 -2.19
C ARG A 325 -8.46 -13.45 -0.89
N SER A 326 -9.10 -12.29 -0.86
CA SER A 326 -9.05 -11.38 0.28
C SER A 326 -10.45 -11.06 0.76
N PHE A 327 -10.64 -11.06 2.07
CA PHE A 327 -11.90 -10.72 2.68
C PHE A 327 -11.70 -9.70 3.81
N GLY A 328 -12.65 -8.79 3.98
CA GLY A 328 -12.62 -7.77 5.03
C GLY A 328 -13.80 -7.91 5.98
N LEU A 329 -13.52 -7.92 7.28
CA LEU A 329 -14.50 -7.71 8.33
C LEU A 329 -14.36 -6.29 8.86
N MET A 330 -15.46 -5.58 9.08
CA MET A 330 -15.42 -4.17 9.49
C MET A 330 -16.41 -3.87 10.61
N ASP A 331 -15.96 -3.09 11.58
CA ASP A 331 -16.83 -2.38 12.53
C ASP A 331 -16.46 -0.89 12.54
N LYS A 332 -17.46 -0.03 12.33
CA LYS A 332 -17.25 1.43 12.20
C LYS A 332 -17.01 2.16 13.50
N LEU A 333 -17.29 1.52 14.63
CA LEU A 333 -17.16 2.14 15.96
C LEU A 333 -15.83 1.78 16.62
N CYS A 334 -15.47 0.48 16.56
CA CYS A 334 -14.23 -0.02 17.14
C CYS A 334 -13.86 -1.36 16.52
N ILE A 335 -12.62 -1.52 16.09
CA ILE A 335 -12.14 -2.78 15.49
C ILE A 335 -12.34 -3.98 16.44
N ASP A 336 -12.25 -3.77 17.75
CA ASP A 336 -12.47 -4.80 18.77
C ASP A 336 -13.93 -5.27 18.89
N ASN A 337 -14.89 -4.56 18.26
CA ASN A 337 -16.29 -5.02 18.18
C ASN A 337 -16.48 -6.15 17.15
N ILE A 338 -15.51 -6.36 16.26
CA ILE A 338 -15.54 -7.49 15.34
C ILE A 338 -15.54 -8.77 16.17
N SER A 339 -16.58 -9.60 16.01
CA SER A 339 -16.76 -10.77 16.86
C SER A 339 -15.73 -11.86 16.50
N ILE A 340 -15.18 -12.50 17.53
CA ILE A 340 -14.23 -13.63 17.37
C ILE A 340 -14.87 -14.73 16.54
N LYS A 341 -16.14 -15.03 16.78
CA LYS A 341 -16.90 -16.01 15.99
C LYS A 341 -16.91 -15.68 14.51
N SER A 342 -17.13 -14.40 14.14
CA SER A 342 -17.11 -13.98 12.72
C SER A 342 -15.73 -14.15 12.09
N ILE A 343 -14.67 -13.81 12.84
CA ILE A 343 -13.28 -13.99 12.38
C ILE A 343 -13.02 -15.47 12.13
N VAL A 344 -13.27 -16.33 13.12
CA VAL A 344 -12.98 -17.76 13.06
C VAL A 344 -13.79 -18.46 11.97
N THR A 345 -15.10 -18.15 11.85
CA THR A 345 -15.93 -18.70 10.76
C THR A 345 -15.40 -18.31 9.38
N LYS A 346 -14.90 -17.04 9.24
CA LYS A 346 -14.34 -16.62 7.95
C LYS A 346 -12.99 -17.26 7.66
N VAL A 347 -12.18 -17.52 8.68
CA VAL A 347 -10.93 -18.31 8.56
C VAL A 347 -11.23 -19.71 8.06
N GLU A 348 -12.21 -20.42 8.66
CA GLU A 348 -12.67 -21.75 8.19
C GLU A 348 -13.04 -21.71 6.71
N CYS A 349 -13.88 -20.77 6.30
CA CYS A 349 -14.32 -20.62 4.92
C CYS A 349 -13.13 -20.39 3.96
N LEU A 350 -12.19 -19.48 4.29
CA LEU A 350 -11.06 -19.15 3.42
C LEU A 350 -10.07 -20.32 3.25
N ILE A 351 -9.97 -21.21 4.25
CA ILE A 351 -9.08 -22.38 4.20
C ILE A 351 -9.77 -23.55 3.47
N SER A 352 -11.06 -23.78 3.72
CA SER A 352 -11.81 -24.88 3.07
C SER A 352 -11.93 -24.71 1.54
N ASP A 353 -11.88 -23.48 1.03
CA ASP A 353 -11.87 -23.21 -0.40
C ASP A 353 -10.52 -23.56 -1.08
N GLU A 354 -9.51 -24.04 -0.33
CA GLU A 354 -8.19 -24.48 -0.85
C GLU A 354 -8.12 -26.00 -1.10
N GLU A 355 -9.00 -26.79 -0.51
CA GLU A 355 -9.10 -28.24 -0.71
C GLU A 355 -10.03 -28.57 -1.89
#